data_c35410c73a39b24c6a6bf4ee98ff9315
#
_entry.id   c35410c73a39b24c6a6bf4ee98ff9315
#
_cell.length_a   1.000
_cell.length_b   1.000
_cell.length_c   1.000
_cell.angle_alpha   90.00
_cell.angle_beta   90.00
_cell.angle_gamma   90.00
#
_symmetry.space_group_name_H-M   'P 1'
#
loop_
_entity.id
_entity.type
_entity.pdbx_description
1 polymer ?
#
loop_
_entity_poly.entity_id
_entity_poly.type
_entity_poly.pdbx_seq_one_letter_code
_entity_poly.pdbx_strand_id
1 'polypeptide(L)'
;EALKRDVKTATIEREGDKLIVRFKSAILFDVDKTALKDDATTELADLARVLKDYPDTVLVVEGHTDSSGSAAHNKKLSEQRAQSVIQVLVSDGVDRSRLTAKGWGEDKPLQSNSTAEGRTQNRRVEVHIAPNQELKKADAENAQKSS
;
A
#
# COMPACT_ATOMS: atom_id res chain seq x y z
N GLU A 1 -12.03 5.64 -14.06
CA GLU A 1 -10.81 6.32 -13.64
C GLU A 1 -9.56 5.52 -13.98
N ALA A 2 -8.41 6.19 -14.02
CA ALA A 2 -7.15 5.61 -14.51
C ALA A 2 -6.72 4.36 -13.74
N LEU A 3 -6.87 4.34 -12.40
CA LEU A 3 -6.48 3.19 -11.58
C LEU A 3 -7.27 1.94 -11.92
N LYS A 4 -8.58 2.05 -12.10
CA LYS A 4 -9.41 0.89 -12.43
C LYS A 4 -9.08 0.33 -13.81
N ARG A 5 -8.67 1.19 -14.73
CA ARG A 5 -8.33 0.78 -16.10
C ARG A 5 -6.96 0.14 -16.17
N ASP A 6 -5.98 0.68 -15.43
CA ASP A 6 -4.57 0.34 -15.57
C ASP A 6 -4.09 -0.70 -14.56
N VAL A 7 -4.69 -0.78 -13.37
CA VAL A 7 -4.31 -1.75 -12.33
C VAL A 7 -5.43 -2.79 -12.20
N LYS A 8 -5.26 -3.93 -12.85
CA LYS A 8 -6.33 -4.90 -13.09
C LYS A 8 -6.52 -5.93 -11.97
N THR A 9 -5.46 -6.26 -11.23
CA THR A 9 -5.52 -7.31 -10.21
C THR A 9 -5.84 -6.78 -8.81
N ALA A 10 -5.95 -5.46 -8.68
CA ALA A 10 -6.26 -4.82 -7.41
C ALA A 10 -7.75 -4.49 -7.31
N THR A 11 -8.24 -4.42 -6.08
CA THR A 11 -9.53 -3.79 -5.81
C THR A 11 -9.29 -2.35 -5.37
N ILE A 12 -10.17 -1.44 -5.76
CA ILE A 12 -10.03 -0.02 -5.46
C ILE A 12 -11.26 0.45 -4.70
N GLU A 13 -11.03 1.04 -3.53
CA GLU A 13 -12.08 1.58 -2.69
C GLU A 13 -11.84 3.08 -2.49
N ARG A 14 -12.91 3.85 -2.59
CA ARG A 14 -12.85 5.28 -2.32
C ARG A 14 -13.37 5.56 -0.93
N GLU A 15 -12.60 6.33 -0.17
CA GLU A 15 -12.94 6.71 1.20
C GLU A 15 -12.71 8.22 1.35
N GLY A 16 -13.76 9.00 1.13
CA GLY A 16 -13.66 10.45 1.07
C GLY A 16 -12.83 10.89 -0.14
N ASP A 17 -11.78 11.67 0.10
CA ASP A 17 -10.81 12.09 -0.93
C ASP A 17 -9.60 11.16 -1.02
N LYS A 18 -9.66 10.01 -0.34
CA LYS A 18 -8.62 9.01 -0.27
C LYS A 18 -9.02 7.80 -1.11
N LEU A 19 -8.03 7.20 -1.78
CA LEU A 19 -8.21 5.93 -2.51
C LEU A 19 -7.39 4.84 -1.82
N ILE A 20 -7.95 3.65 -1.73
CA ILE A 20 -7.27 2.48 -1.20
C ILE A 20 -7.18 1.44 -2.31
N VAL A 21 -5.96 1.10 -2.71
CA VAL A 21 -5.71 0.06 -3.70
C VAL A 21 -5.26 -1.19 -2.93
N ARG A 22 -6.06 -2.27 -3.02
CA ARG A 22 -5.78 -3.52 -2.29
C ARG A 22 -5.32 -4.61 -3.25
N PHE A 23 -4.22 -5.24 -2.88
CA PHE A 23 -3.71 -6.41 -3.57
C PHE A 23 -3.76 -7.59 -2.59
N LYS A 24 -4.32 -8.71 -3.01
CA LYS A 24 -4.18 -9.95 -2.24
C LYS A 24 -2.71 -10.34 -2.20
N SER A 25 -2.20 -10.76 -1.03
CA SER A 25 -0.79 -11.11 -0.89
C SER A 25 -0.36 -12.19 -1.89
N ALA A 26 -1.23 -13.15 -2.20
CA ALA A 26 -0.92 -14.23 -3.13
C ALA A 26 -0.62 -13.73 -4.55
N ILE A 27 -1.13 -12.55 -4.93
CA ILE A 27 -0.83 -11.94 -6.23
C ILE A 27 0.59 -11.38 -6.25
N LEU A 28 1.05 -10.85 -5.12
CA LEU A 28 2.32 -10.15 -5.02
C LEU A 28 3.47 -11.04 -4.56
N PHE A 29 3.21 -12.00 -3.66
CA PHE A 29 4.23 -12.77 -2.98
C PHE A 29 3.86 -14.25 -2.90
N ASP A 30 4.86 -15.11 -2.91
CA ASP A 30 4.70 -16.50 -2.49
C ASP A 30 4.57 -16.56 -0.96
N VAL A 31 4.07 -17.69 -0.45
CA VAL A 31 3.85 -17.87 0.99
C VAL A 31 5.14 -17.59 1.76
N ASP A 32 5.05 -16.78 2.79
CA ASP A 32 6.15 -16.42 3.70
C ASP A 32 7.34 -15.71 3.03
N LYS A 33 7.18 -15.27 1.79
CA LYS A 33 8.25 -14.57 1.06
C LYS A 33 8.03 -13.06 1.08
N THR A 34 9.13 -12.32 0.98
CA THR A 34 9.12 -10.85 0.88
C THR A 34 9.60 -10.36 -0.48
N ALA A 35 10.09 -11.25 -1.33
CA ALA A 35 10.43 -10.93 -2.71
C ALA A 35 9.18 -10.96 -3.57
N LEU A 36 9.00 -9.94 -4.39
CA LEU A 36 7.83 -9.84 -5.27
C LEU A 36 7.90 -10.86 -6.40
N LYS A 37 6.75 -11.42 -6.76
CA LYS A 37 6.62 -12.28 -7.94
C LYS A 37 6.81 -11.44 -9.21
N ASP A 38 7.28 -12.08 -10.28
CA ASP A 38 7.54 -11.37 -11.55
C ASP A 38 6.29 -10.66 -12.10
N ASP A 39 5.13 -11.33 -12.04
CA ASP A 39 3.87 -10.74 -12.51
C ASP A 39 3.47 -9.51 -11.67
N ALA A 40 3.82 -9.51 -10.39
CA ALA A 40 3.51 -8.40 -9.50
C ALA A 40 4.26 -7.13 -9.88
N THR A 41 5.49 -7.26 -10.38
CA THR A 41 6.27 -6.07 -10.80
C THR A 41 5.61 -5.33 -11.95
N THR A 42 4.92 -6.05 -12.84
CA THR A 42 4.16 -5.43 -13.94
C THR A 42 2.96 -4.64 -13.40
N GLU A 43 2.22 -5.21 -12.46
CA GLU A 43 1.07 -4.52 -11.83
C GLU A 43 1.52 -3.27 -11.07
N LEU A 44 2.63 -3.38 -10.35
CA LEU A 44 3.16 -2.24 -9.60
C LEU A 44 3.73 -1.16 -10.52
N ALA A 45 4.28 -1.54 -11.68
CA ALA A 45 4.72 -0.58 -12.70
C ALA A 45 3.53 0.23 -13.23
N ASP A 46 2.39 -0.42 -13.44
CA ASP A 46 1.17 0.26 -13.87
C ASP A 46 0.69 1.25 -12.80
N LEU A 47 0.72 0.84 -11.53
CA LEU A 47 0.39 1.72 -10.42
C LEU A 47 1.35 2.92 -10.36
N ALA A 48 2.66 2.67 -10.48
CA ALA A 48 3.67 3.73 -10.47
C ALA A 48 3.43 4.75 -11.57
N ARG A 49 3.07 4.30 -12.77
CA ARG A 49 2.78 5.19 -13.89
C ARG A 49 1.63 6.15 -13.56
N VAL A 50 0.56 5.61 -12.97
CA VAL A 50 -0.58 6.43 -12.56
C VAL A 50 -0.16 7.42 -11.46
N LEU A 51 0.62 6.95 -10.48
CA LEU A 51 1.04 7.79 -9.35
C LEU A 51 1.93 8.96 -9.78
N LYS A 52 2.74 8.78 -10.83
CA LYS A 52 3.58 9.85 -11.37
C LYS A 52 2.76 10.96 -12.01
N ASP A 53 1.56 10.64 -12.49
CA ASP A 53 0.65 11.63 -13.06
C ASP A 53 -0.07 12.47 -11.99
N TYR A 54 0.01 12.04 -10.72
CA TYR A 54 -0.65 12.74 -9.60
C TYR A 54 0.38 13.02 -8.49
N PRO A 55 1.37 13.90 -8.76
CA PRO A 55 2.51 14.09 -7.85
C PRO A 55 2.15 14.75 -6.51
N ASP A 56 0.98 15.35 -6.39
CA ASP A 56 0.56 16.02 -5.16
C ASP A 56 -0.14 15.08 -4.18
N THR A 57 0.11 13.79 -4.28
CA THR A 57 -0.43 12.80 -3.35
C THR A 57 0.68 12.21 -2.49
N VAL A 58 0.30 11.76 -1.30
CA VAL A 58 1.15 10.97 -0.40
C VAL A 58 0.57 9.57 -0.26
N LEU A 59 1.44 8.61 -0.03
CA LEU A 59 1.07 7.21 -0.04
C LEU A 59 1.55 6.51 1.22
N VAL A 60 0.67 5.70 1.80
CA VAL A 60 1.04 4.78 2.87
C VAL A 60 0.83 3.37 2.34
N VAL A 61 1.90 2.58 2.28
CA VAL A 61 1.85 1.18 1.86
C VAL A 61 1.75 0.33 3.11
N GLU A 62 0.65 -0.39 3.28
CA GLU A 62 0.35 -1.16 4.48
C GLU A 62 0.35 -2.65 4.17
N GLY A 63 1.13 -3.40 4.94
CA GLY A 63 1.10 -4.86 4.89
C GLY A 63 0.19 -5.40 5.99
N HIS A 64 -0.57 -6.44 5.66
CA HIS A 64 -1.49 -7.11 6.57
C HIS A 64 -1.38 -8.62 6.41
N THR A 65 -1.58 -9.34 7.52
CA THR A 65 -1.58 -10.80 7.54
C THR A 65 -2.88 -11.33 8.13
N ASP A 66 -3.09 -12.64 8.03
CA ASP A 66 -4.09 -13.30 8.87
C ASP A 66 -3.47 -13.57 10.25
N SER A 67 -4.20 -14.27 11.12
CA SER A 67 -3.75 -14.55 12.48
C SER A 67 -2.93 -15.84 12.61
N SER A 68 -2.54 -16.47 11.52
CA SER A 68 -1.70 -17.66 11.53
C SER A 68 -0.26 -17.30 11.91
N GLY A 69 0.38 -18.12 12.74
CA GLY A 69 1.73 -17.86 13.20
C GLY A 69 1.80 -16.87 14.35
N SER A 70 3.00 -16.43 14.71
CA SER A 70 3.18 -15.51 15.83
C SER A 70 2.90 -14.07 15.42
N ALA A 71 2.41 -13.26 16.35
CA ALA A 71 2.15 -11.85 16.11
C ALA A 71 3.43 -11.10 15.72
N ALA A 72 4.55 -11.41 16.36
CA ALA A 72 5.84 -10.78 16.07
C ALA A 72 6.31 -11.10 14.65
N HIS A 73 6.18 -12.35 14.21
CA HIS A 73 6.53 -12.77 12.85
C HIS A 73 5.64 -12.05 11.83
N ASN A 74 4.35 -12.01 12.07
CA ASN A 74 3.39 -11.37 11.16
C ASN A 74 3.63 -9.87 11.03
N LYS A 75 3.97 -9.21 12.13
CA LYS A 75 4.31 -7.79 12.14
C LYS A 75 5.52 -7.52 11.24
N LYS A 76 6.58 -8.29 11.43
CA LYS A 76 7.82 -8.16 10.65
C LYS A 76 7.60 -8.47 9.17
N LEU A 77 6.89 -9.57 8.88
CA LEU A 77 6.60 -9.98 7.50
C LEU A 77 5.82 -8.89 6.75
N SER A 78 4.76 -8.38 7.40
CA SER A 78 3.92 -7.34 6.78
C SER A 78 4.70 -6.05 6.51
N GLU A 79 5.57 -5.66 7.43
CA GLU A 79 6.42 -4.49 7.27
C GLU A 79 7.42 -4.67 6.12
N GLN A 80 8.08 -5.82 6.04
CA GLN A 80 9.03 -6.14 4.97
C GLN A 80 8.35 -6.19 3.61
N ARG A 81 7.12 -6.72 3.55
CA ARG A 81 6.34 -6.74 2.31
C ARG A 81 5.97 -5.34 1.84
N ALA A 82 5.58 -4.46 2.77
CA ALA A 82 5.31 -3.06 2.44
C ALA A 82 6.57 -2.39 1.88
N GLN A 83 7.73 -2.63 2.49
CA GLN A 83 9.00 -2.10 2.00
C GLN A 83 9.36 -2.61 0.61
N SER A 84 9.10 -3.89 0.33
CA SER A 84 9.35 -4.46 -1.00
C SER A 84 8.52 -3.77 -2.08
N VAL A 85 7.27 -3.47 -1.79
CA VAL A 85 6.39 -2.72 -2.71
C VAL A 85 6.94 -1.31 -2.95
N ILE A 86 7.36 -0.63 -1.89
CA ILE A 86 7.94 0.72 -1.99
C ILE A 86 9.19 0.72 -2.86
N GLN A 87 10.07 -0.27 -2.70
CA GLN A 87 11.29 -0.36 -3.49
C GLN A 87 10.99 -0.41 -4.99
N VAL A 88 9.99 -1.18 -5.40
CA VAL A 88 9.59 -1.27 -6.80
C VAL A 88 9.01 0.05 -7.29
N LEU A 89 8.14 0.67 -6.50
CA LEU A 89 7.55 1.96 -6.87
C LEU A 89 8.62 3.04 -7.05
N VAL A 90 9.62 3.07 -6.18
CA VAL A 90 10.76 4.00 -6.28
C VAL A 90 11.57 3.70 -7.53
N SER A 91 11.85 2.43 -7.80
CA SER A 91 12.58 2.03 -9.03
C SER A 91 11.83 2.46 -10.29
N ASP A 92 10.51 2.49 -10.22
CA ASP A 92 9.66 2.87 -11.35
C ASP A 92 9.43 4.39 -11.43
N GLY A 93 10.06 5.17 -10.56
CA GLY A 93 10.08 6.63 -10.65
C GLY A 93 9.20 7.38 -9.68
N VAL A 94 8.54 6.70 -8.73
CA VAL A 94 7.79 7.39 -7.68
C VAL A 94 8.77 7.94 -6.64
N ASP A 95 8.62 9.22 -6.29
CA ASP A 95 9.51 9.87 -5.32
C ASP A 95 9.36 9.22 -3.94
N ARG A 96 10.47 8.79 -3.37
CA ARG A 96 10.48 8.11 -2.07
C ARG A 96 9.89 8.98 -0.95
N SER A 97 10.04 10.28 -1.03
CA SER A 97 9.51 11.21 -0.01
C SER A 97 7.98 11.17 0.11
N ARG A 98 7.30 10.63 -0.91
CA ARG A 98 5.84 10.48 -0.90
C ARG A 98 5.36 9.20 -0.23
N LEU A 99 6.27 8.26 0.08
CA LEU A 99 5.96 6.87 0.42
C LEU A 99 6.31 6.59 1.88
N THR A 100 5.39 5.97 2.60
CA THR A 100 5.59 5.48 3.98
C THR A 100 5.16 4.02 4.04
N ALA A 101 5.98 3.18 4.69
CA ALA A 101 5.66 1.77 4.91
C ALA A 101 5.08 1.58 6.29
N LYS A 102 4.08 0.69 6.40
CA LYS A 102 3.50 0.32 7.68
C LYS A 102 3.13 -1.16 7.68
N GLY A 103 3.58 -1.89 8.70
CA GLY A 103 3.23 -3.28 8.91
C GLY A 103 2.26 -3.40 10.06
N TRP A 104 1.03 -3.83 9.78
CA TRP A 104 0.01 -4.03 10.81
C TRP A 104 -0.02 -5.46 11.34
N GLY A 105 0.62 -6.42 10.63
CA GLY A 105 0.48 -7.81 10.99
C GLY A 105 -0.98 -8.22 10.94
N GLU A 106 -1.45 -8.89 11.98
CA GLU A 106 -2.82 -9.37 12.10
C GLU A 106 -3.80 -8.37 12.76
N ASP A 107 -3.34 -7.16 13.08
CA ASP A 107 -4.08 -6.24 13.94
C ASP A 107 -5.29 -5.58 13.28
N LYS A 108 -5.38 -5.58 11.95
CA LYS A 108 -6.47 -4.93 11.21
C LYS A 108 -7.12 -5.88 10.21
N PRO A 109 -7.87 -6.87 10.68
CA PRO A 109 -8.53 -7.80 9.77
C PRO A 109 -9.68 -7.14 9.02
N LEU A 110 -9.86 -7.51 7.74
CA LEU A 110 -11.04 -7.14 6.96
C LEU A 110 -12.20 -8.10 7.23
N GLN A 111 -11.88 -9.37 7.46
CA GLN A 111 -12.84 -10.46 7.62
C GLN A 111 -12.42 -11.32 8.81
N SER A 112 -13.28 -12.28 9.16
CA SER A 112 -12.96 -13.23 10.22
C SER A 112 -11.79 -14.13 9.82
N ASN A 113 -10.85 -14.34 10.76
CA ASN A 113 -9.77 -15.31 10.59
C ASN A 113 -10.22 -16.76 10.81
N SER A 114 -11.49 -16.97 11.18
CA SER A 114 -12.02 -18.31 11.43
C SER A 114 -12.35 -19.07 10.15
N THR A 115 -12.43 -18.39 9.00
CA THR A 115 -12.68 -19.03 7.71
C THR A 115 -11.47 -18.89 6.79
N ALA A 116 -11.32 -19.84 5.85
CA ALA A 116 -10.24 -19.78 4.86
C ALA A 116 -10.39 -18.55 3.95
N GLU A 117 -11.62 -18.23 3.54
CA GLU A 117 -11.90 -17.06 2.72
C GLU A 117 -11.54 -15.77 3.45
N GLY A 118 -11.90 -15.70 4.75
CA GLY A 118 -11.57 -14.52 5.57
C GLY A 118 -10.08 -14.33 5.72
N ARG A 119 -9.34 -15.42 5.98
CA ARG A 119 -7.87 -15.35 6.07
C ARG A 119 -7.25 -14.87 4.76
N THR A 120 -7.75 -15.35 3.62
CA THR A 120 -7.27 -14.92 2.30
C THR A 120 -7.47 -13.41 2.10
N GLN A 121 -8.63 -12.89 2.51
CA GLN A 121 -8.91 -11.45 2.42
C GLN A 121 -8.01 -10.64 3.35
N ASN A 122 -7.67 -11.19 4.52
CA ASN A 122 -6.82 -10.50 5.49
C ASN A 122 -5.37 -10.42 5.04
N ARG A 123 -4.87 -11.42 4.29
CA ARG A 123 -3.52 -11.40 3.71
C ARG A 123 -3.50 -10.48 2.50
N ARG A 124 -3.08 -9.24 2.71
CA ARG A 124 -3.12 -8.21 1.67
C ARG A 124 -2.08 -7.12 1.87
N VAL A 125 -1.83 -6.38 0.80
CA VAL A 125 -1.12 -5.11 0.85
C VAL A 125 -2.07 -4.03 0.37
N GLU A 126 -2.17 -2.94 1.13
CA GLU A 126 -3.01 -1.79 0.78
C GLU A 126 -2.11 -0.60 0.49
N VAL A 127 -2.40 0.10 -0.60
CA VAL A 127 -1.76 1.39 -0.90
C VAL A 127 -2.80 2.46 -0.69
N HIS A 128 -2.62 3.27 0.35
CA HIS A 128 -3.50 4.38 0.70
C HIS A 128 -2.99 5.63 0.04
N ILE A 129 -3.78 6.21 -0.84
CA ILE A 129 -3.41 7.39 -1.64
C ILE A 129 -4.27 8.55 -1.18
N ALA A 130 -3.65 9.61 -0.69
CA ALA A 130 -4.35 10.78 -0.18
C ALA A 130 -3.73 12.06 -0.74
N PRO A 131 -4.52 13.14 -0.85
CA PRO A 131 -3.93 14.44 -1.19
C PRO A 131 -2.87 14.83 -0.18
N ASN A 132 -1.83 15.52 -0.63
CA ASN A 132 -0.75 15.99 0.26
C ASN A 132 -1.19 17.21 1.05
N GLN A 133 -2.22 17.07 1.86
CA GLN A 133 -2.79 18.15 2.65
C GLN A 133 -1.90 18.56 3.81
N GLU A 134 -1.17 17.59 4.39
CA GLU A 134 -0.29 17.90 5.51
C GLU A 134 0.86 18.80 5.10
N LEU A 135 1.45 18.56 3.94
CA LEU A 135 2.49 19.44 3.41
C LEU A 135 1.94 20.81 3.06
N LYS A 136 0.77 20.87 2.43
CA LYS A 136 0.10 22.13 2.12
C LYS A 136 -0.25 22.90 3.37
N LYS A 137 -0.71 22.21 4.41
CA LYS A 137 -1.04 22.80 5.70
C LYS A 137 0.22 23.34 6.39
N ALA A 138 1.32 22.59 6.36
CA ALA A 138 2.59 23.03 6.94
C ALA A 138 3.13 24.26 6.21
N ASP A 139 3.04 24.29 4.88
CA ASP A 139 3.44 25.44 4.07
C ASP A 139 2.60 26.67 4.41
N ALA A 140 1.29 26.50 4.56
CA ALA A 140 0.40 27.61 4.94
C ALA A 140 0.72 28.14 6.34
N GLU A 141 0.99 27.27 7.31
CA GLU A 141 1.38 27.66 8.65
C GLU A 141 2.72 28.39 8.66
N ASN A 142 3.69 27.91 7.87
CA ASN A 142 4.99 28.56 7.76
C ASN A 142 4.88 29.93 7.10
N ALA A 143 4.03 30.07 6.09
CA ALA A 143 3.77 31.38 5.45
C ALA A 143 3.17 32.37 6.44
N GLN A 144 2.24 31.93 7.29
CA GLN A 144 1.65 32.76 8.33
C GLN A 144 2.67 33.19 9.38
N LYS A 145 3.58 32.29 9.76
CA LYS A 145 4.64 32.61 10.74
C LYS A 145 5.68 33.57 10.19
N SER A 146 5.85 33.60 8.86
CA SER A 146 6.82 34.46 8.19
C SER A 146 6.32 35.89 8.00
N SER A 147 5.04 36.08 8.15
CA SER A 147 4.42 37.42 8.04
C SER A 147 4.15 38.03 9.42
#